data_ea6ecbfa047fbff5c52f98255cc03410
#
_entry.id   ea6ecbfa047fbff5c52f98255cc03410
#
_cell.length_a   1.000
_cell.length_b   1.000
_cell.length_c   1.000
_cell.angle_alpha   90.00
_cell.angle_beta   90.00
_cell.angle_gamma   90.00
#
_symmetry.space_group_name_H-M   'P 1'
#
loop_
_entity.id
_entity.type
_entity.pdbx_description
1 polymer ?
#
loop_
_entity_poly.entity_id
_entity_poly.type
_entity_poly.pdbx_seq_one_letter_code
_entity_poly.pdbx_strand_id
1 'polypeptide(L)'
;MARSNETARHGVQRCRDRRKIGGVLHTDCAESILSPLLQSSRATTIDDGSIDVSFAPAAHVVDNVKALDWAAIEASLDAYGYAVIPALLAADLCHALAQQYDCDRLYRSRVVMGRHGFGRGEYKYFAYPLPKLVARLRTTIYPHLVPLANRWNEAMGIDVRYPKTHATFIERCHAAGQQRPTPLILQYSEGDYNCLHQDLYGEHVFPIQVAILLSQPGRDFTGGEFVLTEQRPRMQSRAEVVALGQGDAVVFAVSQRPVQGTRGPYRVNLRHGVSRLRSGRRHTVGIIFHDAL
;
A
#
# COMPACT_ATOMS: atom_id res chain seq x y z
N MET A 1 4.54 -32.73 -52.08
CA MET A 1 4.51 -34.04 -51.41
C MET A 1 4.08 -33.75 -49.99
N ALA A 2 2.85 -33.74 -49.63
CA ALA A 2 1.82 -34.75 -49.49
C ALA A 2 2.06 -35.70 -48.29
N ARG A 3 1.03 -35.62 -47.40
CA ARG A 3 0.51 -36.64 -46.46
C ARG A 3 1.14 -36.60 -45.04
N SER A 4 0.40 -36.82 -43.95
CA SER A 4 -1.06 -37.02 -43.72
C SER A 4 -1.31 -37.01 -42.23
N ASN A 5 -2.49 -36.49 -41.86
CA ASN A 5 -3.34 -36.73 -40.70
C ASN A 5 -3.08 -38.04 -39.89
N GLU A 6 -3.25 -37.94 -38.55
CA GLU A 6 -4.11 -38.92 -37.88
C GLU A 6 -4.66 -38.40 -36.54
N THR A 7 -5.95 -38.45 -36.45
CA THR A 7 -6.86 -38.17 -35.33
C THR A 7 -6.99 -39.40 -34.42
N ALA A 8 -7.06 -39.20 -33.12
CA ALA A 8 -7.72 -40.16 -32.23
C ALA A 8 -8.53 -39.47 -31.15
N ARG A 9 -9.86 -39.63 -31.29
CA ARG A 9 -10.89 -39.42 -30.25
C ARG A 9 -10.99 -40.67 -29.38
N HIS A 10 -11.40 -40.46 -28.14
CA HIS A 10 -12.27 -41.32 -27.27
C HIS A 10 -11.85 -41.03 -25.83
N GLY A 11 -12.70 -40.87 -24.82
CA GLY A 11 -14.09 -41.17 -24.64
C GLY A 11 -14.53 -40.65 -23.27
N VAL A 12 -15.76 -40.23 -23.25
CA VAL A 12 -16.53 -39.82 -22.07
C VAL A 12 -16.93 -41.02 -21.25
N GLN A 13 -16.74 -41.00 -19.92
CA GLN A 13 -17.47 -41.91 -19.05
C GLN A 13 -18.00 -41.17 -17.81
N ARG A 14 -19.33 -41.04 -17.82
CA ARG A 14 -20.15 -40.66 -16.65
C ARG A 14 -20.32 -41.88 -15.77
N CYS A 15 -20.24 -41.72 -14.47
CA CYS A 15 -20.90 -42.61 -13.54
C CYS A 15 -21.68 -41.80 -12.49
N ARG A 16 -23.01 -41.92 -12.61
CA ARG A 16 -23.97 -41.64 -11.53
C ARG A 16 -24.01 -42.90 -10.66
N ASP A 17 -24.07 -42.76 -9.35
CA ASP A 17 -25.25 -43.23 -8.61
C ASP A 17 -25.22 -42.86 -7.14
N ARG A 18 -26.44 -42.64 -6.66
CA ARG A 18 -26.90 -42.28 -5.33
C ARG A 18 -26.71 -43.46 -4.34
N ARG A 19 -26.60 -43.13 -3.05
CA ARG A 19 -27.54 -43.66 -2.02
C ARG A 19 -27.44 -42.86 -0.71
N LYS A 20 -28.61 -42.45 -0.23
CA LYS A 20 -28.96 -42.02 1.12
C LYS A 20 -29.02 -43.23 2.05
N ILE A 21 -28.79 -43.00 3.36
CA ILE A 21 -29.40 -43.54 4.58
C ILE A 21 -28.58 -42.88 5.72
N GLY A 22 -29.03 -42.17 6.73
CA GLY A 22 -30.25 -42.26 7.55
C GLY A 22 -29.87 -42.63 8.99
N GLY A 23 -30.28 -41.83 9.98
CA GLY A 23 -30.29 -42.19 11.42
C GLY A 23 -29.30 -41.36 12.27
N VAL A 24 -29.67 -40.35 13.03
CA VAL A 24 -30.47 -40.09 14.22
C VAL A 24 -29.87 -40.72 15.53
N LEU A 25 -29.65 -39.83 16.48
CA LEU A 25 -29.90 -39.76 17.90
C LEU A 25 -28.71 -39.61 18.88
N HIS A 26 -28.82 -38.47 19.64
CA HIS A 26 -28.70 -38.28 21.11
C HIS A 26 -27.41 -38.74 21.82
N THR A 27 -26.91 -38.12 22.80
CA THR A 27 -27.35 -37.26 23.93
C THR A 27 -26.12 -36.71 24.67
N ASP A 28 -26.25 -35.48 25.11
CA ASP A 28 -26.02 -34.89 26.45
C ASP A 28 -24.73 -35.06 27.26
N CYS A 29 -24.46 -33.93 27.93
CA CYS A 29 -23.81 -33.73 29.24
C CYS A 29 -22.28 -33.73 29.25
N ALA A 30 -21.60 -32.84 29.89
CA ALA A 30 -21.84 -31.81 30.91
C ALA A 30 -20.64 -30.87 30.96
N GLU A 31 -20.90 -29.64 31.11
CA GLU A 31 -20.52 -28.66 32.15
C GLU A 31 -19.08 -28.65 32.73
N SER A 32 -18.64 -27.38 32.78
CA SER A 32 -17.87 -26.71 33.82
C SER A 32 -16.37 -26.68 33.72
N ILE A 33 -15.81 -25.52 33.54
CA ILE A 33 -15.25 -24.60 34.55
C ILE A 33 -14.69 -23.34 33.89
N LEU A 34 -15.34 -22.25 34.04
CA LEU A 34 -14.94 -20.90 34.49
C LEU A 34 -13.44 -20.60 34.52
N SER A 35 -12.91 -19.52 33.86
CA SER A 35 -13.23 -18.15 34.28
C SER A 35 -12.40 -17.11 33.51
N PRO A 36 -12.62 -15.85 33.73
CA PRO A 36 -12.86 -14.81 32.73
C PRO A 36 -11.67 -13.86 32.65
N LEU A 37 -11.45 -13.23 31.54
CA LEU A 37 -10.89 -11.89 31.40
C LEU A 37 -10.74 -11.55 29.90
N LEU A 38 -11.87 -11.44 29.25
CA LEU A 38 -11.97 -10.66 28.01
C LEU A 38 -12.91 -9.50 28.31
N GLN A 39 -12.34 -8.40 28.81
CA GLN A 39 -13.04 -7.13 28.77
C GLN A 39 -13.17 -6.69 27.31
N SER A 40 -14.32 -6.97 26.76
CA SER A 40 -14.86 -6.42 25.54
C SER A 40 -14.82 -4.90 25.61
N SER A 41 -13.92 -4.25 24.89
CA SER A 41 -14.05 -2.85 24.53
C SER A 41 -15.21 -2.73 23.55
N ARG A 42 -16.40 -2.36 24.04
CA ARG A 42 -17.55 -2.03 23.23
C ARG A 42 -17.22 -0.83 22.36
N ALA A 43 -17.27 -1.03 21.04
CA ALA A 43 -17.31 0.06 20.09
C ALA A 43 -18.61 0.85 20.34
N THR A 44 -18.47 2.09 20.74
CA THR A 44 -19.60 3.04 20.85
C THR A 44 -19.91 3.54 19.44
N THR A 45 -21.01 3.10 18.87
CA THR A 45 -21.57 3.67 17.65
C THR A 45 -22.09 5.06 17.96
N ILE A 46 -21.51 6.08 17.37
CA ILE A 46 -22.08 7.43 17.35
C ILE A 46 -23.12 7.44 16.23
N ASP A 47 -24.27 8.06 16.50
CA ASP A 47 -25.52 8.03 15.73
C ASP A 47 -25.45 8.69 14.32
N ASP A 48 -24.27 9.13 13.85
CA ASP A 48 -24.03 9.65 12.50
C ASP A 48 -23.39 8.62 11.57
N GLY A 49 -23.26 7.36 12.02
CA GLY A 49 -22.64 6.29 11.23
C GLY A 49 -21.16 6.53 10.91
N SER A 50 -20.51 7.52 11.51
CA SER A 50 -19.05 7.63 11.48
C SER A 50 -18.51 6.60 12.47
N ILE A 51 -17.81 5.60 11.97
CA ILE A 51 -16.91 4.82 12.81
C ILE A 51 -15.80 5.80 13.16
N ASP A 52 -15.99 6.54 14.26
CA ASP A 52 -14.93 7.32 14.85
C ASP A 52 -13.90 6.30 15.36
N VAL A 53 -12.89 6.03 14.51
CA VAL A 53 -11.67 5.35 14.93
C VAL A 53 -10.88 6.36 15.78
N SER A 54 -11.53 6.93 16.78
CA SER A 54 -10.91 7.67 17.88
C SER A 54 -10.23 6.65 18.80
N PHE A 55 -9.30 5.89 18.22
CA PHE A 55 -8.45 5.02 19.00
C PHE A 55 -7.36 5.86 19.67
N ALA A 56 -7.24 5.73 20.99
CA ALA A 56 -6.00 6.03 21.71
C ALA A 56 -4.74 5.52 20.97
N PRO A 57 -4.76 4.41 20.17
CA PRO A 57 -3.67 3.95 19.34
C PRO A 57 -3.16 4.94 18.28
N ALA A 58 -3.95 5.90 17.82
CA ALA A 58 -3.48 6.88 16.83
C ALA A 58 -2.46 7.87 17.42
N ALA A 59 -2.41 8.05 18.73
CA ALA A 59 -1.35 8.84 19.41
C ALA A 59 -0.01 8.07 19.36
N HIS A 60 -0.01 6.78 19.59
CA HIS A 60 1.17 5.93 19.54
C HIS A 60 1.84 5.91 18.15
N VAL A 61 1.07 5.99 17.06
CA VAL A 61 1.63 6.04 15.71
C VAL A 61 2.49 7.30 15.51
N VAL A 62 2.06 8.45 16.05
CA VAL A 62 2.84 9.71 15.97
C VAL A 62 4.15 9.57 16.75
N ASP A 63 4.08 8.97 17.93
CA ASP A 63 5.28 8.77 18.77
C ASP A 63 6.21 7.74 18.14
N ASN A 64 5.67 6.67 17.55
CA ASN A 64 6.46 5.70 16.79
C ASN A 64 7.19 6.38 15.63
N VAL A 65 6.50 7.19 14.81
CA VAL A 65 7.13 7.91 13.70
C VAL A 65 8.26 8.83 14.16
N LYS A 66 8.07 9.54 15.29
CA LYS A 66 9.11 10.42 15.85
C LYS A 66 10.31 9.66 16.39
N ALA A 67 10.11 8.44 16.90
CA ALA A 67 11.15 7.60 17.47
C ALA A 67 11.95 6.80 16.43
N LEU A 68 11.59 6.86 15.13
CA LEU A 68 12.30 6.17 14.06
C LEU A 68 13.73 6.72 13.89
N ASP A 69 14.65 5.84 13.53
CA ASP A 69 15.99 6.23 13.10
C ASP A 69 15.94 6.80 11.67
N TRP A 70 15.58 8.07 11.60
CA TRP A 70 15.49 8.79 10.31
C TRP A 70 16.81 8.88 9.58
N ALA A 71 17.94 8.85 10.29
CA ALA A 71 19.27 8.85 9.66
C ALA A 71 19.52 7.54 8.89
N ALA A 72 19.16 6.39 9.48
CA ALA A 72 19.25 5.10 8.81
C ALA A 72 18.28 5.01 7.63
N ILE A 73 17.05 5.54 7.77
CA ILE A 73 16.04 5.60 6.69
C ILE A 73 16.56 6.44 5.52
N GLU A 74 17.11 7.65 5.79
CA GLU A 74 17.69 8.50 4.77
C GLU A 74 18.87 7.83 4.05
N ALA A 75 19.77 7.20 4.81
CA ALA A 75 20.90 6.47 4.25
C ALA A 75 20.45 5.33 3.31
N SER A 76 19.41 4.60 3.68
CA SER A 76 18.82 3.55 2.83
C SER A 76 18.19 4.12 1.56
N LEU A 77 17.45 5.23 1.67
CA LEU A 77 16.85 5.94 0.54
C LEU A 77 17.93 6.46 -0.42
N ASP A 78 19.03 7.01 0.09
CA ASP A 78 20.17 7.44 -0.73
C ASP A 78 20.87 6.27 -1.43
N ALA A 79 21.00 5.14 -0.76
CA ALA A 79 21.71 3.97 -1.30
C ALA A 79 20.87 3.17 -2.31
N TYR A 80 19.60 2.92 -1.96
CA TYR A 80 18.75 1.95 -2.66
C TYR A 80 17.49 2.56 -3.30
N GLY A 81 17.12 3.79 -2.90
CA GLY A 81 15.88 4.44 -3.33
C GLY A 81 14.64 4.00 -2.53
N TYR A 82 14.82 3.17 -1.51
CA TYR A 82 13.77 2.77 -0.57
C TYR A 82 14.34 2.47 0.82
N ALA A 83 13.44 2.47 1.82
CA ALA A 83 13.72 2.00 3.18
C ALA A 83 12.48 1.27 3.71
N VAL A 84 12.67 0.23 4.50
CA VAL A 84 11.58 -0.48 5.20
C VAL A 84 11.52 0.00 6.63
N ILE A 85 10.33 0.31 7.11
CA ILE A 85 10.02 0.62 8.51
C ILE A 85 9.21 -0.55 9.04
N PRO A 86 9.81 -1.44 9.84
CA PRO A 86 9.12 -2.60 10.40
C PRO A 86 8.01 -2.17 11.36
N ALA A 87 6.87 -2.85 11.33
CA ALA A 87 5.76 -2.71 12.26
C ALA A 87 5.34 -1.26 12.57
N LEU A 88 5.33 -0.39 11.53
CA LEU A 88 4.87 0.99 11.67
C LEU A 88 3.42 1.05 12.19
N LEU A 89 2.58 0.12 11.76
CA LEU A 89 1.21 -0.05 12.24
C LEU A 89 1.05 -1.41 12.94
N ALA A 90 0.37 -1.40 14.07
CA ALA A 90 -0.06 -2.61 14.74
C ALA A 90 -1.14 -3.36 13.92
N ALA A 91 -1.24 -4.68 14.09
CA ALA A 91 -2.10 -5.54 13.29
C ALA A 91 -3.59 -5.17 13.38
N ASP A 92 -4.06 -4.71 14.54
CA ASP A 92 -5.44 -4.24 14.75
C ASP A 92 -5.76 -2.99 13.92
N LEU A 93 -4.82 -2.03 13.82
CA LEU A 93 -4.95 -0.87 12.96
C LEU A 93 -4.92 -1.24 11.47
N CYS A 94 -4.10 -2.21 11.10
CA CYS A 94 -4.07 -2.73 9.74
C CYS A 94 -5.42 -3.34 9.35
N HIS A 95 -5.99 -4.18 10.21
CA HIS A 95 -7.31 -4.77 10.00
C HIS A 95 -8.41 -3.71 9.93
N ALA A 96 -8.41 -2.73 10.84
CA ALA A 96 -9.39 -1.65 10.85
C ALA A 96 -9.34 -0.81 9.58
N LEU A 97 -8.14 -0.49 9.05
CA LEU A 97 -8.00 0.20 7.77
C LEU A 97 -8.46 -0.66 6.59
N ALA A 98 -8.09 -1.94 6.55
CA ALA A 98 -8.50 -2.84 5.49
C ALA A 98 -10.02 -3.00 5.41
N GLN A 99 -10.72 -3.07 6.56
CA GLN A 99 -12.18 -3.12 6.64
C GLN A 99 -12.87 -1.84 6.13
N GLN A 100 -12.19 -0.70 6.18
CA GLN A 100 -12.73 0.55 5.62
C GLN A 100 -12.81 0.51 4.09
N TYR A 101 -12.18 -0.46 3.42
CA TYR A 101 -12.23 -0.55 1.96
C TYR A 101 -13.67 -0.60 1.42
N ASP A 102 -14.58 -1.25 2.08
CA ASP A 102 -15.97 -1.41 1.67
C ASP A 102 -16.87 -0.21 2.05
N CYS A 103 -16.31 0.81 2.72
CA CYS A 103 -17.04 2.00 3.14
C CYS A 103 -16.95 3.12 2.11
N ASP A 104 -17.76 3.08 1.05
CA ASP A 104 -17.67 3.98 -0.12
C ASP A 104 -17.69 5.48 0.21
N ARG A 105 -18.35 5.90 1.30
CA ARG A 105 -18.39 7.31 1.76
C ARG A 105 -17.03 7.91 2.11
N LEU A 106 -16.03 7.07 2.37
CA LEU A 106 -14.66 7.52 2.69
C LEU A 106 -13.86 7.91 1.45
N TYR A 107 -14.38 7.63 0.26
CA TYR A 107 -13.61 7.73 -0.98
C TYR A 107 -14.24 8.69 -1.96
N ARG A 108 -13.39 9.46 -2.63
CA ARG A 108 -13.78 10.36 -3.72
C ARG A 108 -13.88 9.65 -5.07
N SER A 109 -13.16 8.54 -5.24
CA SER A 109 -13.18 7.79 -6.49
C SER A 109 -12.64 6.37 -6.31
N ARG A 110 -13.10 5.45 -7.16
CA ARG A 110 -12.62 4.10 -7.32
C ARG A 110 -12.04 3.92 -8.73
N VAL A 111 -10.88 3.32 -8.83
CA VAL A 111 -10.20 3.03 -10.09
C VAL A 111 -10.04 1.52 -10.24
N VAL A 112 -10.58 0.97 -11.34
CA VAL A 112 -10.38 -0.43 -11.74
C VAL A 112 -9.20 -0.44 -12.71
N MET A 113 -8.05 -0.96 -12.29
CA MET A 113 -6.77 -0.85 -12.99
C MET A 113 -6.81 -1.41 -14.41
N GLY A 114 -7.55 -2.51 -14.63
CA GLY A 114 -7.68 -3.15 -15.94
C GLY A 114 -8.31 -2.27 -17.02
N ARG A 115 -9.07 -1.23 -16.64
CA ARG A 115 -9.67 -0.29 -17.58
C ARG A 115 -8.68 0.76 -18.13
N HIS A 116 -7.52 0.89 -17.47
CA HIS A 116 -6.53 1.93 -17.75
C HIS A 116 -5.16 1.36 -18.17
N GLY A 117 -5.02 0.03 -18.25
CA GLY A 117 -3.73 -0.60 -18.53
C GLY A 117 -2.73 -0.54 -17.36
N PHE A 118 -3.20 -0.25 -16.14
CA PHE A 118 -2.36 -0.13 -14.95
C PHE A 118 -2.03 -1.49 -14.31
N GLY A 119 -2.64 -2.56 -14.78
CA GLY A 119 -2.55 -3.91 -14.23
C GLY A 119 -3.94 -4.50 -13.99
N ARG A 120 -4.09 -5.31 -12.93
CA ARG A 120 -5.36 -5.87 -12.44
C ARG A 120 -5.49 -5.59 -10.95
N GLY A 121 -6.72 -5.45 -10.50
CA GLY A 121 -7.04 -5.03 -9.15
C GLY A 121 -7.69 -3.65 -9.15
N GLU A 122 -7.83 -3.09 -7.97
CA GLU A 122 -8.49 -1.80 -7.83
C GLU A 122 -7.93 -1.00 -6.64
N TYR A 123 -8.15 0.30 -6.69
CA TYR A 123 -7.85 1.18 -5.58
C TYR A 123 -8.88 2.29 -5.46
N LYS A 124 -8.97 2.85 -4.26
CA LYS A 124 -9.86 3.95 -3.93
C LYS A 124 -9.05 5.09 -3.32
N TYR A 125 -9.21 6.30 -3.89
CA TYR A 125 -8.66 7.51 -3.28
C TYR A 125 -9.57 7.99 -2.15
N PHE A 126 -9.02 8.27 -1.00
CA PHE A 126 -9.79 8.86 0.09
C PHE A 126 -10.35 10.23 -0.29
N ALA A 127 -11.50 10.58 0.30
CA ALA A 127 -12.09 11.92 0.24
C ALA A 127 -11.58 12.77 1.40
N TYR A 128 -11.71 14.08 1.29
CA TYR A 128 -11.61 14.97 2.45
C TYR A 128 -12.95 14.99 3.23
N PRO A 129 -12.93 15.03 4.57
CA PRO A 129 -11.76 14.92 5.43
C PRO A 129 -11.16 13.50 5.41
N LEU A 130 -9.82 13.40 5.37
CA LEU A 130 -9.13 12.11 5.42
C LEU A 130 -9.42 11.37 6.74
N PRO A 131 -9.44 10.03 6.77
CA PRO A 131 -9.42 9.27 8.01
C PRO A 131 -8.29 9.76 8.93
N LYS A 132 -8.57 9.93 10.22
CA LYS A 132 -7.64 10.56 11.19
C LYS A 132 -6.24 9.92 11.17
N LEU A 133 -6.17 8.59 11.06
CA LEU A 133 -4.88 7.87 10.99
C LEU A 133 -4.10 8.23 9.72
N VAL A 134 -4.77 8.24 8.56
CA VAL A 134 -4.14 8.60 7.27
C VAL A 134 -3.65 10.05 7.27
N ALA A 135 -4.47 10.96 7.78
CA ALA A 135 -4.08 12.38 7.93
C ALA A 135 -2.86 12.54 8.84
N ARG A 136 -2.83 11.84 9.99
CA ARG A 136 -1.70 11.89 10.93
C ARG A 136 -0.43 11.32 10.32
N LEU A 137 -0.46 10.15 9.70
CA LEU A 137 0.69 9.57 9.00
C LEU A 137 1.25 10.56 7.97
N ARG A 138 0.37 11.16 7.16
CA ARG A 138 0.75 12.13 6.12
C ARG A 138 1.45 13.36 6.71
N THR A 139 0.88 13.93 7.77
CA THR A 139 1.41 15.14 8.39
C THR A 139 2.66 14.90 9.24
N THR A 140 2.78 13.72 9.87
CA THR A 140 3.89 13.42 10.77
C THR A 140 5.13 12.93 10.02
N ILE A 141 4.97 12.13 8.95
CA ILE A 141 6.10 11.60 8.17
C ILE A 141 6.73 12.68 7.28
N TYR A 142 5.93 13.55 6.66
CA TYR A 142 6.39 14.54 5.70
C TYR A 142 7.58 15.38 6.18
N PRO A 143 7.57 16.00 7.39
CA PRO A 143 8.68 16.87 7.82
C PRO A 143 10.03 16.18 7.91
N HIS A 144 10.03 14.86 8.18
CA HIS A 144 11.26 14.07 8.24
C HIS A 144 11.83 13.76 6.85
N LEU A 145 11.00 13.73 5.81
CA LEU A 145 11.44 13.46 4.44
C LEU A 145 11.83 14.73 3.66
N VAL A 146 11.42 15.91 4.12
CA VAL A 146 11.70 17.21 3.45
C VAL A 146 13.20 17.48 3.30
N PRO A 147 14.07 17.28 4.32
CA PRO A 147 15.50 17.54 4.17
C PRO A 147 16.11 16.71 3.05
N LEU A 148 15.76 15.42 3.00
CA LEU A 148 16.21 14.49 1.96
C LEU A 148 15.71 14.91 0.57
N ALA A 149 14.41 15.20 0.43
CA ALA A 149 13.79 15.61 -0.83
C ALA A 149 14.44 16.91 -1.38
N ASN A 150 14.73 17.89 -0.52
CA ASN A 150 15.39 19.10 -0.91
C ASN A 150 16.86 18.87 -1.31
N ARG A 151 17.59 18.04 -0.59
CA ARG A 151 18.96 17.64 -0.92
C ARG A 151 19.02 16.88 -2.26
N TRP A 152 18.05 16.00 -2.53
CA TRP A 152 17.96 15.33 -3.82
C TRP A 152 17.70 16.29 -4.97
N ASN A 153 16.77 17.23 -4.80
CA ASN A 153 16.50 18.24 -5.81
C ASN A 153 17.73 19.11 -6.11
N GLU A 154 18.46 19.53 -5.07
CA GLU A 154 19.70 20.26 -5.22
C GLU A 154 20.76 19.47 -6.00
N ALA A 155 21.01 18.21 -5.61
CA ALA A 155 21.96 17.33 -6.29
C ALA A 155 21.57 17.05 -7.74
N MET A 156 20.28 17.11 -8.08
CA MET A 156 19.78 16.93 -9.45
C MET A 156 19.65 18.24 -10.24
N GLY A 157 20.00 19.41 -9.68
CA GLY A 157 19.85 20.70 -10.32
C GLY A 157 18.38 21.09 -10.54
N ILE A 158 17.49 20.73 -9.59
CA ILE A 158 16.07 21.07 -9.60
C ILE A 158 15.84 22.21 -8.58
N ASP A 159 15.31 23.35 -9.04
CA ASP A 159 15.14 24.54 -8.19
C ASP A 159 13.99 24.45 -7.18
N VAL A 160 13.12 23.44 -7.32
CA VAL A 160 12.00 23.23 -6.40
C VAL A 160 12.50 22.90 -5.00
N ARG A 161 12.00 23.64 -4.00
CA ARG A 161 12.24 23.37 -2.57
C ARG A 161 10.91 23.19 -1.85
N TYR A 162 10.84 22.13 -1.06
CA TYR A 162 9.64 21.80 -0.28
C TYR A 162 9.65 22.52 1.05
N PRO A 163 8.50 23.07 1.48
CA PRO A 163 8.39 23.77 2.77
C PRO A 163 8.49 22.76 3.93
N LYS A 164 8.87 23.27 5.11
CA LYS A 164 9.11 22.43 6.31
C LYS A 164 7.86 21.69 6.79
N THR A 165 6.66 22.28 6.61
CA THR A 165 5.41 21.68 7.09
C THR A 165 4.57 21.15 5.96
N HIS A 166 3.85 20.05 6.20
CA HIS A 166 2.93 19.48 5.23
C HIS A 166 1.78 20.45 4.90
N ALA A 167 1.28 21.20 5.89
CA ALA A 167 0.20 22.16 5.67
C ALA A 167 0.59 23.21 4.61
N THR A 168 1.75 23.84 4.74
CA THR A 168 2.24 24.80 3.76
C THR A 168 2.47 24.18 2.37
N PHE A 169 2.84 22.89 2.32
CA PHE A 169 2.97 22.20 1.04
C PHE A 169 1.61 21.96 0.38
N ILE A 170 0.59 21.58 1.15
CA ILE A 170 -0.78 21.39 0.65
C ILE A 170 -1.39 22.72 0.22
N GLU A 171 -1.15 23.82 0.94
CA GLU A 171 -1.55 25.17 0.51
C GLU A 171 -0.97 25.51 -0.87
N ARG A 172 0.31 25.17 -1.11
CA ARG A 172 0.95 25.34 -2.43
C ARG A 172 0.27 24.50 -3.51
N CYS A 173 -0.03 23.21 -3.21
CA CYS A 173 -0.77 22.35 -4.13
C CYS A 173 -2.14 22.92 -4.47
N HIS A 174 -2.88 23.37 -3.46
CA HIS A 174 -4.22 23.92 -3.63
C HIS A 174 -4.21 25.23 -4.43
N ALA A 175 -3.22 26.09 -4.21
CA ALA A 175 -3.03 27.32 -4.99
C ALA A 175 -2.78 27.05 -6.48
N ALA A 176 -2.17 25.89 -6.82
CA ALA A 176 -1.98 25.43 -8.20
C ALA A 176 -3.16 24.62 -8.74
N GLY A 177 -4.29 24.56 -8.03
CA GLY A 177 -5.49 23.81 -8.44
C GLY A 177 -5.47 22.33 -8.08
N GLN A 178 -4.40 21.80 -7.48
CA GLN A 178 -4.29 20.41 -7.02
C GLN A 178 -5.02 20.24 -5.68
N GLN A 179 -6.34 20.06 -5.72
CA GLN A 179 -7.20 20.05 -4.52
C GLN A 179 -7.74 18.66 -4.17
N ARG A 180 -7.46 17.64 -4.99
CA ARG A 180 -7.97 16.29 -4.78
C ARG A 180 -7.00 15.46 -3.96
N PRO A 181 -7.38 14.95 -2.77
CA PRO A 181 -6.49 14.16 -1.93
C PRO A 181 -6.04 12.89 -2.65
N THR A 182 -4.76 12.56 -2.50
CA THR A 182 -4.11 11.44 -3.17
C THR A 182 -3.85 10.21 -2.30
N PRO A 183 -3.91 10.26 -0.96
CA PRO A 183 -3.84 9.03 -0.19
C PRO A 183 -4.91 8.04 -0.65
N LEU A 184 -4.54 6.76 -0.72
CA LEU A 184 -5.37 5.74 -1.32
C LEU A 184 -5.25 4.41 -0.59
N ILE A 185 -6.22 3.55 -0.80
CA ILE A 185 -6.17 2.15 -0.38
C ILE A 185 -6.32 1.25 -1.60
N LEU A 186 -5.45 0.25 -1.70
CA LEU A 186 -5.43 -0.70 -2.82
C LEU A 186 -5.94 -2.05 -2.32
N GLN A 187 -6.69 -2.72 -3.19
CA GLN A 187 -7.14 -4.10 -2.99
C GLN A 187 -6.75 -4.94 -4.20
N TYR A 188 -6.15 -6.09 -3.91
CA TYR A 188 -5.79 -7.11 -4.90
C TYR A 188 -6.37 -8.44 -4.48
N SER A 189 -6.88 -9.19 -5.45
CA SER A 189 -7.33 -10.58 -5.34
C SER A 189 -6.43 -11.50 -6.17
N GLU A 190 -6.67 -12.80 -6.14
CA GLU A 190 -5.90 -13.77 -6.91
C GLU A 190 -5.82 -13.39 -8.40
N GLY A 191 -4.62 -13.42 -8.94
CA GLY A 191 -4.31 -13.04 -10.32
C GLY A 191 -4.09 -11.55 -10.55
N ASP A 192 -4.35 -10.69 -9.56
CA ASP A 192 -4.15 -9.25 -9.67
C ASP A 192 -2.68 -8.85 -9.48
N TYR A 193 -2.32 -7.72 -10.07
CA TYR A 193 -0.97 -7.15 -10.05
C TYR A 193 -1.03 -5.66 -10.38
N ASN A 194 0.05 -4.92 -10.09
CA ASN A 194 0.20 -3.54 -10.52
C ASN A 194 1.43 -3.40 -11.43
N CYS A 195 1.24 -2.86 -12.62
CA CYS A 195 2.33 -2.60 -13.55
C CYS A 195 3.35 -1.61 -12.96
N LEU A 196 4.59 -1.70 -13.39
CA LEU A 196 5.63 -0.76 -12.99
C LEU A 196 5.32 0.65 -13.48
N HIS A 197 5.16 1.59 -12.57
CA HIS A 197 4.72 2.96 -12.82
C HIS A 197 5.43 3.98 -11.92
N GLN A 198 5.10 5.23 -12.13
CA GLN A 198 5.50 6.39 -11.33
C GLN A 198 4.26 7.21 -11.05
N ASP A 199 4.07 7.64 -9.79
CA ASP A 199 2.92 8.46 -9.39
C ASP A 199 3.27 9.95 -9.51
N LEU A 200 2.94 10.54 -10.64
CA LEU A 200 3.23 11.94 -10.96
C LEU A 200 1.92 12.68 -11.24
N TYR A 201 1.32 13.28 -10.20
CA TYR A 201 0.00 13.91 -10.26
C TYR A 201 0.09 15.42 -10.10
N GLY A 202 0.11 16.17 -11.21
CA GLY A 202 0.11 17.63 -11.22
C GLY A 202 1.50 18.25 -11.25
N GLU A 203 1.58 19.55 -11.01
CA GLU A 203 2.81 20.34 -11.05
C GLU A 203 3.67 20.14 -9.79
N HIS A 204 3.01 20.12 -8.63
CA HIS A 204 3.67 19.95 -7.34
C HIS A 204 3.65 18.50 -6.90
N VAL A 205 4.73 17.78 -7.18
CA VAL A 205 4.91 16.37 -6.82
C VAL A 205 5.98 16.26 -5.74
N PHE A 206 5.66 15.61 -4.62
CA PHE A 206 6.66 15.23 -3.63
C PHE A 206 7.36 13.94 -4.07
N PRO A 207 8.70 13.87 -4.05
CA PRO A 207 9.44 12.80 -4.75
C PRO A 207 9.50 11.47 -3.99
N ILE A 208 8.95 11.40 -2.80
CA ILE A 208 8.98 10.23 -1.92
C ILE A 208 7.55 9.89 -1.50
N GLN A 209 7.24 8.60 -1.45
CA GLN A 209 5.95 8.06 -1.00
C GLN A 209 6.14 6.99 0.08
N VAL A 210 5.04 6.64 0.74
CA VAL A 210 4.98 5.53 1.70
C VAL A 210 3.85 4.58 1.31
N ALA A 211 4.12 3.28 1.33
CA ALA A 211 3.10 2.25 1.23
C ALA A 211 3.18 1.34 2.45
N ILE A 212 2.03 1.05 3.08
CA ILE A 212 1.95 0.22 4.29
C ILE A 212 1.14 -1.03 3.96
N LEU A 213 1.71 -2.21 4.19
CA LEU A 213 1.04 -3.48 3.95
C LEU A 213 0.06 -3.77 5.10
N LEU A 214 -1.23 -3.92 4.77
CA LEU A 214 -2.29 -4.15 5.76
C LEU A 214 -2.62 -5.62 5.97
N SER A 215 -2.32 -6.48 4.98
CA SER A 215 -2.60 -7.91 5.01
C SER A 215 -1.38 -8.71 5.43
N GLN A 216 -1.59 -9.86 6.09
CA GLN A 216 -0.52 -10.74 6.55
C GLN A 216 -0.07 -11.69 5.44
N PRO A 217 1.19 -11.61 4.94
CA PRO A 217 1.73 -12.57 3.99
C PRO A 217 1.70 -14.00 4.52
N GLY A 218 1.39 -14.96 3.65
CA GLY A 218 1.30 -16.38 3.98
C GLY A 218 -0.01 -16.80 4.65
N ARG A 219 -0.75 -15.85 5.27
CA ARG A 219 -2.07 -16.10 5.87
C ARG A 219 -3.20 -15.55 5.02
N ASP A 220 -3.14 -14.26 4.68
CA ASP A 220 -4.22 -13.58 3.96
C ASP A 220 -4.01 -13.66 2.44
N PHE A 221 -2.77 -13.77 1.99
CA PHE A 221 -2.40 -13.85 0.57
C PHE A 221 -1.00 -14.47 0.37
N THR A 222 -0.72 -14.87 -0.90
CA THR A 222 0.62 -15.26 -1.37
C THR A 222 0.95 -14.58 -2.70
N GLY A 223 2.23 -14.38 -3.01
CA GLY A 223 2.66 -13.52 -4.11
C GLY A 223 2.44 -12.05 -3.77
N GLY A 224 2.27 -11.18 -4.75
CA GLY A 224 1.94 -9.79 -4.52
C GLY A 224 3.03 -8.99 -3.83
N GLU A 225 4.29 -9.33 -4.08
CA GLU A 225 5.46 -8.63 -3.54
C GLU A 225 5.50 -7.20 -4.06
N PHE A 226 5.94 -6.27 -3.21
CA PHE A 226 6.26 -4.91 -3.65
C PHE A 226 7.57 -4.94 -4.44
N VAL A 227 7.55 -4.41 -5.65
CA VAL A 227 8.68 -4.44 -6.58
C VAL A 227 9.08 -3.02 -6.94
N LEU A 228 10.37 -2.74 -6.85
CA LEU A 228 10.99 -1.54 -7.38
C LEU A 228 11.89 -1.91 -8.56
N THR A 229 12.02 -0.99 -9.52
CA THR A 229 13.07 -1.06 -10.53
C THR A 229 13.87 0.22 -10.53
N GLU A 230 15.18 0.10 -10.60
CA GLU A 230 16.11 1.20 -10.82
C GLU A 230 16.74 1.08 -12.20
N GLN A 231 16.69 2.15 -12.97
CA GLN A 231 17.36 2.25 -14.26
C GLN A 231 18.38 3.38 -14.25
N ARG A 232 19.63 3.01 -14.40
CA ARG A 232 20.75 3.94 -14.60
C ARG A 232 20.88 4.30 -16.08
N PRO A 233 21.43 5.49 -16.42
CA PRO A 233 21.65 5.85 -17.81
C PRO A 233 22.48 4.79 -18.54
N ARG A 234 22.00 4.36 -19.71
CA ARG A 234 22.66 3.38 -20.60
C ARG A 234 22.86 1.98 -20.00
N MET A 235 22.10 1.61 -18.96
CA MET A 235 22.16 0.30 -18.33
C MET A 235 20.78 -0.38 -18.36
N GLN A 236 20.78 -1.69 -18.21
CA GLN A 236 19.57 -2.46 -17.96
C GLN A 236 18.95 -2.07 -16.62
N SER A 237 17.62 -2.23 -16.51
CA SER A 237 16.92 -2.01 -15.25
C SER A 237 17.23 -3.14 -14.27
N ARG A 238 17.51 -2.77 -13.03
CA ARG A 238 17.62 -3.70 -11.90
C ARG A 238 16.31 -3.75 -11.14
N ALA A 239 15.81 -4.94 -10.88
CA ALA A 239 14.66 -5.14 -10.03
C ALA A 239 15.09 -5.36 -8.57
N GLU A 240 14.27 -4.87 -7.67
CA GLU A 240 14.36 -5.08 -6.22
C GLU A 240 13.02 -5.57 -5.70
N VAL A 241 13.00 -6.67 -4.97
CA VAL A 241 11.79 -7.22 -4.33
C VAL A 241 11.85 -6.87 -2.85
N VAL A 242 10.93 -6.03 -2.41
CA VAL A 242 10.89 -5.56 -1.03
C VAL A 242 9.96 -6.47 -0.23
N ALA A 243 10.52 -7.27 0.66
CA ALA A 243 9.76 -8.10 1.58
C ALA A 243 9.13 -7.23 2.67
N LEU A 244 7.80 -7.34 2.83
CA LEU A 244 7.03 -6.60 3.84
C LEU A 244 6.19 -7.60 4.63
N GLY A 245 6.17 -7.46 5.95
CA GLY A 245 5.18 -8.05 6.85
C GLY A 245 3.94 -7.17 7.01
N GLN A 246 2.91 -7.68 7.70
CA GLN A 246 1.74 -6.87 8.07
C GLN A 246 2.16 -5.71 8.98
N GLY A 247 1.74 -4.50 8.63
CA GLY A 247 2.07 -3.29 9.37
C GLY A 247 3.40 -2.65 8.98
N ASP A 248 4.24 -3.35 8.18
CA ASP A 248 5.46 -2.76 7.65
C ASP A 248 5.14 -1.69 6.63
N ALA A 249 5.95 -0.63 6.64
CA ALA A 249 5.92 0.41 5.63
C ALA A 249 7.18 0.37 4.77
N VAL A 250 7.01 0.61 3.47
CA VAL A 250 8.11 0.96 2.58
C VAL A 250 8.02 2.45 2.23
N VAL A 251 9.10 3.17 2.50
CA VAL A 251 9.32 4.55 2.03
C VAL A 251 10.16 4.45 0.77
N PHE A 252 9.77 5.10 -0.32
CA PHE A 252 10.45 4.92 -1.61
C PHE A 252 10.39 6.16 -2.50
N ALA A 253 11.40 6.27 -3.36
CA ALA A 253 11.44 7.30 -4.40
C ALA A 253 10.43 7.00 -5.51
N VAL A 254 9.61 8.01 -5.84
CA VAL A 254 8.51 7.86 -6.83
C VAL A 254 9.02 7.73 -8.25
N SER A 255 10.02 8.55 -8.63
CA SER A 255 10.46 8.62 -10.03
C SER A 255 11.97 8.73 -10.20
N GLN A 256 12.61 9.71 -9.58
CA GLN A 256 14.04 9.96 -9.73
C GLN A 256 14.71 10.20 -8.38
N ARG A 257 15.96 9.78 -8.30
CA ARG A 257 16.88 10.14 -7.22
C ARG A 257 18.28 10.39 -7.74
N PRO A 258 19.11 11.18 -7.05
CA PRO A 258 20.53 11.30 -7.40
C PRO A 258 21.29 10.05 -6.95
N VAL A 259 22.30 9.70 -7.71
CA VAL A 259 23.32 8.71 -7.34
C VAL A 259 24.68 9.35 -7.55
N GLN A 260 25.57 9.24 -6.56
CA GLN A 260 26.93 9.75 -6.67
C GLN A 260 27.75 8.89 -7.64
N GLY A 261 28.25 9.51 -8.68
CA GLY A 261 29.18 8.91 -9.63
C GLY A 261 30.57 9.50 -9.50
N THR A 262 31.51 9.01 -10.29
CA THR A 262 32.92 9.49 -10.30
C THR A 262 33.07 10.91 -10.81
N ARG A 263 32.11 11.41 -11.61
CA ARG A 263 32.12 12.76 -12.19
C ARG A 263 31.07 13.69 -11.60
N GLY A 264 30.50 13.35 -10.45
CA GLY A 264 29.40 14.06 -9.82
C GLY A 264 28.10 13.26 -9.80
N PRO A 265 27.01 13.82 -9.22
CA PRO A 265 25.73 13.16 -9.13
C PRO A 265 25.09 13.01 -10.51
N TYR A 266 24.37 11.90 -10.72
CA TYR A 266 23.54 11.65 -11.89
C TYR A 266 22.17 11.11 -11.46
N ARG A 267 21.18 11.27 -12.33
CA ARG A 267 19.81 10.82 -12.03
C ARG A 267 19.62 9.36 -12.41
N VAL A 268 18.97 8.61 -11.56
CA VAL A 268 18.45 7.27 -11.89
C VAL A 268 16.93 7.31 -11.86
N ASN A 269 16.30 6.51 -12.72
CA ASN A 269 14.84 6.40 -12.77
C ASN A 269 14.39 5.19 -11.97
N LEU A 270 13.37 5.40 -11.13
CA LEU A 270 12.71 4.35 -10.38
C LEU A 270 11.28 4.17 -10.86
N ARG A 271 10.80 2.95 -10.79
CA ARG A 271 9.39 2.60 -10.94
C ARG A 271 9.06 1.59 -9.87
N HIS A 272 7.80 1.59 -9.46
CA HIS A 272 7.30 0.62 -8.49
C HIS A 272 6.06 -0.08 -9.01
N GLY A 273 5.76 -1.24 -8.43
CA GLY A 273 4.59 -2.04 -8.77
C GLY A 273 4.38 -3.16 -7.75
N VAL A 274 3.44 -4.03 -8.08
CA VAL A 274 3.11 -5.19 -7.26
C VAL A 274 3.12 -6.42 -8.15
N SER A 275 3.85 -7.45 -7.77
CA SER A 275 3.87 -8.72 -8.49
C SER A 275 2.50 -9.40 -8.44
N ARG A 276 2.27 -10.41 -9.27
CA ARG A 276 0.98 -11.09 -9.31
C ARG A 276 0.68 -11.81 -7.99
N LEU A 277 -0.49 -11.53 -7.41
CA LEU A 277 -1.06 -12.34 -6.33
C LEU A 277 -1.31 -13.76 -6.83
N ARG A 278 -0.89 -14.75 -6.05
CA ARG A 278 -1.09 -16.17 -6.36
C ARG A 278 -2.32 -16.73 -5.66
N SER A 279 -2.66 -16.19 -4.49
CA SER A 279 -3.86 -16.56 -3.74
C SER A 279 -4.26 -15.48 -2.77
N GLY A 280 -5.52 -15.49 -2.34
CA GLY A 280 -6.04 -14.67 -1.25
C GLY A 280 -6.36 -13.23 -1.61
N ARG A 281 -6.30 -12.33 -0.62
CA ARG A 281 -6.61 -10.90 -0.76
C ARG A 281 -5.57 -10.04 -0.03
N ARG A 282 -5.06 -9.03 -0.73
CA ARG A 282 -4.03 -8.13 -0.23
C ARG A 282 -4.53 -6.70 -0.22
N HIS A 283 -4.38 -6.02 0.93
CA HIS A 283 -4.65 -4.59 1.07
C HIS A 283 -3.37 -3.82 1.38
N THR A 284 -3.27 -2.60 0.85
CA THR A 284 -2.18 -1.68 1.11
C THR A 284 -2.74 -0.26 1.19
N VAL A 285 -2.28 0.55 2.14
CA VAL A 285 -2.56 1.98 2.15
C VAL A 285 -1.35 2.73 1.61
N GLY A 286 -1.59 3.64 0.67
CA GLY A 286 -0.57 4.55 0.10
C GLY A 286 -0.71 5.94 0.70
N ILE A 287 0.40 6.47 1.19
CA ILE A 287 0.51 7.83 1.72
C ILE A 287 1.30 8.66 0.73
N ILE A 288 0.58 9.42 -0.08
CA ILE A 288 1.10 10.39 -1.04
C ILE A 288 0.97 11.76 -0.41
N PHE A 289 2.01 12.60 -0.51
CA PHE A 289 2.09 13.84 0.25
C PHE A 289 1.55 15.08 -0.49
N HIS A 290 1.44 15.03 -1.82
CA HIS A 290 0.80 16.09 -2.63
C HIS A 290 -0.64 15.72 -2.95
N ASP A 291 -1.44 16.72 -3.34
CA ASP A 291 -2.78 16.49 -3.91
C ASP A 291 -2.74 16.54 -5.44
N ALA A 292 -3.76 16.03 -6.11
CA ALA A 292 -3.90 16.00 -7.56
C ALA A 292 -4.85 17.10 -8.08
N LEU A 293 -4.80 17.33 -9.37
CA LEU A 293 -5.74 18.18 -10.12
C LEU A 293 -7.16 17.62 -10.14
#